data_aaba580a75549ed8ba3fea3b089bce0c
#
_entry.id   aaba580a75549ed8ba3fea3b089bce0c
#
_cell.length_a   1.000
_cell.length_b   1.000
_cell.length_c   1.000
_cell.angle_alpha   90.00
_cell.angle_beta   90.00
_cell.angle_gamma   90.00
#
_symmetry.space_group_name_H-M   'P 1'
#
loop_
_entity.id
_entity.type
_entity.pdbx_description
1 polymer ?
#
loop_
_entity_poly.entity_id
_entity_poly.type
_entity_poly.pdbx_seq_one_letter_code
_entity_poly.pdbx_strand_id
1 'polypeptide(L)'
;MSLVIFMKILICFIIFLLLPLVNATDYKQEFYLQDKETNVVINIDYKQEQDFNFYLDLPKDVKEIKVYFDEQEKQFKIKETELNNFVNIFGTAVKIKIKYNSESYIEKSSKNYFTAEVIPLIDGNLEINIILPEGAVLDKPYTDKGSSSIYPKPNSLETNGKNMIIIWKDEAKSYDPFSLFIVYNYSRFNYYILIMLILFIAVIYLIFNTRKKKEKKLKNKKIKKDSIEKHLKDEEKLVVSILKKKKGECTQSTLVTLTNMSKASLSRLLQELEQRNIIRKEQKGNKNLIILKRR
;
A
#
# COMPACT_ATOMS: atom_id res chain seq x y z
N MET A 1 -24.24 -15.30 73.71
CA MET A 1 -23.22 -15.81 72.75
C MET A 1 -21.93 -15.99 73.55
N SER A 2 -21.42 -17.22 73.72
CA SER A 2 -20.34 -17.47 74.67
C SER A 2 -19.03 -16.83 74.25
N LEU A 3 -18.25 -16.33 75.14
CA LEU A 3 -16.92 -15.73 74.98
C LEU A 3 -16.01 -16.62 74.11
N VAL A 4 -16.21 -17.91 74.14
CA VAL A 4 -15.49 -18.94 73.38
C VAL A 4 -15.80 -18.83 71.87
N ILE A 5 -17.04 -18.52 71.47
CA ILE A 5 -17.42 -18.33 70.05
C ILE A 5 -16.82 -17.03 69.54
N PHE A 6 -16.84 -15.98 70.34
CA PHE A 6 -16.24 -14.69 69.96
C PHE A 6 -14.71 -14.81 69.80
N MET A 7 -14.00 -15.47 70.65
CA MET A 7 -12.58 -15.76 70.54
C MET A 7 -12.26 -16.61 69.32
N LYS A 8 -13.05 -17.63 68.96
CA LYS A 8 -12.84 -18.43 67.74
C LYS A 8 -13.00 -17.58 66.44
N ILE A 9 -14.04 -16.75 66.44
CA ILE A 9 -14.25 -15.81 65.30
C ILE A 9 -13.10 -14.79 65.16
N LEU A 10 -12.64 -14.25 66.29
CA LEU A 10 -11.50 -13.32 66.32
C LEU A 10 -10.21 -14.00 65.88
N ILE A 11 -9.94 -15.23 66.28
CA ILE A 11 -8.76 -16.00 65.84
C ILE A 11 -8.85 -16.31 64.32
N CYS A 12 -10.01 -16.73 63.83
CA CYS A 12 -10.21 -16.93 62.40
C CYS A 12 -10.02 -15.62 61.59
N PHE A 13 -10.48 -14.50 62.11
CA PHE A 13 -10.30 -13.19 61.47
C PHE A 13 -8.83 -12.74 61.51
N ILE A 14 -8.11 -12.99 62.61
CA ILE A 14 -6.67 -12.71 62.68
C ILE A 14 -5.87 -13.63 61.75
N ILE A 15 -6.23 -14.92 61.65
CA ILE A 15 -5.61 -15.86 60.71
C ILE A 15 -5.90 -15.41 59.24
N PHE A 16 -7.12 -14.94 58.96
CA PHE A 16 -7.47 -14.40 57.65
C PHE A 16 -6.71 -13.10 57.34
N LEU A 17 -6.44 -12.25 58.34
CA LEU A 17 -5.63 -11.02 58.20
C LEU A 17 -4.13 -11.30 58.10
N LEU A 18 -3.67 -12.46 58.59
CA LEU A 18 -2.28 -12.94 58.53
C LEU A 18 -2.03 -13.87 57.33
N LEU A 19 -3.06 -14.19 56.52
CA LEU A 19 -2.80 -14.78 55.24
C LEU A 19 -1.93 -13.76 54.43
N PRO A 20 -0.70 -14.13 54.08
CA PRO A 20 0.10 -13.22 53.26
C PRO A 20 -0.78 -12.88 52.07
N LEU A 21 -1.00 -11.60 51.84
CA LEU A 21 -1.48 -11.12 50.56
C LEU A 21 -0.45 -11.69 49.55
N VAL A 22 -0.82 -12.77 48.88
CA VAL A 22 -0.02 -13.34 47.82
C VAL A 22 0.02 -12.22 46.76
N ASN A 23 1.06 -11.41 46.84
CA ASN A 23 1.31 -10.40 45.83
C ASN A 23 1.59 -11.19 44.56
N ALA A 24 0.58 -11.25 43.69
CA ALA A 24 0.73 -11.94 42.41
C ALA A 24 1.90 -11.32 41.66
N THR A 25 2.87 -12.14 41.31
CA THR A 25 4.00 -11.74 40.45
C THR A 25 3.49 -11.64 39.04
N ASP A 26 3.92 -10.63 38.34
CA ASP A 26 3.55 -10.46 36.92
C ASP A 26 4.74 -10.85 36.03
N TYR A 27 4.50 -11.80 35.13
CA TYR A 27 5.44 -12.19 34.07
C TYR A 27 4.89 -11.73 32.74
N LYS A 28 5.58 -10.80 32.08
CA LYS A 28 5.19 -10.29 30.79
C LYS A 28 6.30 -10.50 29.77
N GLN A 29 5.98 -11.13 28.64
CA GLN A 29 6.91 -11.32 27.53
C GLN A 29 6.34 -10.71 26.25
N GLU A 30 7.14 -9.88 25.61
CA GLU A 30 6.78 -9.14 24.40
C GLU A 30 7.73 -9.53 23.27
N PHE A 31 7.16 -9.87 22.10
CA PHE A 31 7.89 -10.17 20.88
C PHE A 31 7.57 -9.09 19.86
N TYR A 32 8.55 -8.28 19.54
CA TYR A 32 8.46 -7.27 18.48
C TYR A 32 9.02 -7.87 17.19
N LEU A 33 8.15 -8.36 16.32
CA LEU A 33 8.54 -8.99 15.07
C LEU A 33 9.00 -7.91 14.08
N GLN A 34 10.18 -8.11 13.50
CA GLN A 34 10.72 -7.28 12.45
C GLN A 34 10.93 -8.12 11.19
N ASP A 35 11.45 -7.51 10.12
CA ASP A 35 11.61 -8.23 8.86
C ASP A 35 12.61 -9.39 8.97
N LYS A 36 13.69 -9.26 9.70
CA LYS A 36 14.76 -10.26 9.78
C LYS A 36 14.96 -10.86 11.18
N GLU A 37 14.58 -10.15 12.19
CA GLU A 37 14.81 -10.53 13.58
C GLU A 37 13.60 -10.22 14.45
N THR A 38 13.57 -10.82 15.61
CA THR A 38 12.57 -10.56 16.65
C THR A 38 13.28 -9.97 17.87
N ASN A 39 12.83 -8.79 18.28
CA ASN A 39 13.29 -8.22 19.56
C ASN A 39 12.36 -8.76 20.67
N VAL A 40 12.94 -9.40 21.66
CA VAL A 40 12.22 -9.99 22.79
C VAL A 40 12.48 -9.17 24.04
N VAL A 41 11.42 -8.87 24.77
CA VAL A 41 11.47 -8.17 26.06
C VAL A 41 10.71 -8.98 27.08
N ILE A 42 11.39 -9.44 28.12
CA ILE A 42 10.80 -10.13 29.26
C ILE A 42 10.82 -9.16 30.45
N ASN A 43 9.67 -8.94 31.06
CA ASN A 43 9.51 -8.14 32.27
C ASN A 43 8.94 -9.04 33.36
N ILE A 44 9.59 -9.06 34.52
CA ILE A 44 9.15 -9.75 35.73
C ILE A 44 8.98 -8.70 36.82
N ASP A 45 7.81 -8.63 37.43
CA ASP A 45 7.50 -7.68 38.49
C ASP A 45 7.04 -8.45 39.74
N TYR A 46 7.89 -8.49 40.75
CA TYR A 46 7.62 -9.19 42.02
C TYR A 46 6.73 -8.38 42.96
N LYS A 47 6.43 -7.12 42.68
CA LYS A 47 5.70 -6.17 43.53
C LYS A 47 6.43 -5.76 44.81
N GLN A 48 7.41 -6.55 45.23
CA GLN A 48 8.28 -6.28 46.39
C GLN A 48 9.66 -6.88 46.12
N GLU A 49 10.66 -6.43 46.85
CA GLU A 49 12.02 -6.93 46.74
C GLU A 49 12.08 -8.43 47.10
N GLN A 50 12.65 -9.22 46.21
CA GLN A 50 12.75 -10.68 46.35
C GLN A 50 14.08 -11.20 45.80
N ASP A 51 14.62 -12.20 46.48
CA ASP A 51 15.74 -12.98 45.97
C ASP A 51 15.30 -13.94 44.90
N PHE A 52 16.06 -14.06 43.87
CA PHE A 52 15.79 -14.95 42.74
C PHE A 52 17.06 -15.60 42.20
N ASN A 53 16.89 -16.79 41.62
CA ASN A 53 17.92 -17.52 40.90
C ASN A 53 17.25 -18.42 39.86
N PHE A 54 17.39 -18.10 38.61
CA PHE A 54 16.82 -18.89 37.53
C PHE A 54 17.73 -18.94 36.30
N TYR A 55 17.54 -19.97 35.51
CA TYR A 55 18.22 -20.15 34.22
C TYR A 55 17.27 -19.78 33.10
N LEU A 56 17.72 -18.85 32.24
CA LEU A 56 17.03 -18.48 31.06
C LEU A 56 17.66 -19.24 29.87
N ASP A 57 16.83 -20.02 29.20
CA ASP A 57 17.19 -20.66 27.93
C ASP A 57 16.96 -19.67 26.77
N LEU A 58 17.98 -19.53 25.94
CA LEU A 58 18.00 -18.57 24.84
C LEU A 58 18.30 -19.27 23.51
N PRO A 59 17.74 -18.77 22.41
CA PRO A 59 18.12 -19.23 21.10
C PRO A 59 19.63 -19.16 20.84
N LYS A 60 20.17 -20.07 20.02
CA LYS A 60 21.59 -20.12 19.71
C LYS A 60 22.11 -18.87 19.00
N ASP A 61 21.26 -18.22 18.23
CA ASP A 61 21.54 -17.02 17.45
C ASP A 61 21.27 -15.71 18.21
N VAL A 62 21.09 -15.79 19.54
CA VAL A 62 20.80 -14.63 20.38
C VAL A 62 21.85 -13.53 20.22
N LYS A 63 21.40 -12.30 20.08
CA LYS A 63 22.22 -11.09 19.94
C LYS A 63 21.80 -10.04 20.97
N GLU A 64 22.71 -9.16 21.32
CA GLU A 64 22.45 -7.94 22.11
C GLU A 64 21.66 -8.19 23.41
N ILE A 65 22.01 -9.27 24.13
CA ILE A 65 21.34 -9.56 25.39
C ILE A 65 21.70 -8.53 26.48
N LYS A 66 20.68 -8.00 27.14
CA LYS A 66 20.79 -7.04 28.25
C LYS A 66 19.84 -7.41 29.35
N VAL A 67 20.32 -7.36 30.58
CA VAL A 67 19.55 -7.65 31.78
C VAL A 67 19.60 -6.44 32.71
N TYR A 68 18.44 -6.03 33.21
CA TYR A 68 18.29 -4.90 34.12
C TYR A 68 17.58 -5.36 35.39
N PHE A 69 18.09 -4.91 36.56
CA PHE A 69 17.45 -5.04 37.86
C PHE A 69 17.10 -3.64 38.35
N ASP A 70 15.83 -3.36 38.59
CA ASP A 70 15.34 -2.04 38.98
C ASP A 70 15.93 -0.91 38.12
N GLU A 71 15.88 -1.10 36.77
CA GLU A 71 16.39 -0.20 35.73
C GLU A 71 17.93 -0.11 35.62
N GLN A 72 18.69 -0.78 36.48
CA GLN A 72 20.15 -0.83 36.41
C GLN A 72 20.63 -2.01 35.58
N GLU A 73 21.44 -1.76 34.55
CA GLU A 73 22.04 -2.83 33.74
C GLU A 73 23.02 -3.67 34.57
N LYS A 74 22.88 -4.99 34.49
CA LYS A 74 23.72 -5.96 35.19
C LYS A 74 24.52 -6.78 34.20
N GLN A 75 25.77 -7.03 34.53
CA GLN A 75 26.63 -7.93 33.77
C GLN A 75 26.33 -9.39 34.16
N PHE A 76 26.32 -10.27 33.19
CA PHE A 76 26.11 -11.70 33.36
C PHE A 76 26.99 -12.47 32.40
N LYS A 77 27.16 -13.78 32.64
CA LYS A 77 27.91 -14.69 31.78
C LYS A 77 26.95 -15.58 31.01
N ILE A 78 27.11 -15.65 29.70
CA ILE A 78 26.41 -16.60 28.85
C ILE A 78 27.21 -17.91 28.89
N LYS A 79 26.53 -19.01 29.10
CA LYS A 79 27.07 -20.35 28.97
C LYS A 79 26.54 -20.93 27.66
N GLU A 80 27.40 -21.05 26.68
CA GLU A 80 27.09 -21.64 25.39
C GLU A 80 27.13 -23.16 25.45
N THR A 81 26.15 -23.80 24.83
CA THR A 81 26.13 -25.26 24.62
C THR A 81 25.96 -25.54 23.13
N GLU A 82 26.00 -26.81 22.73
CA GLU A 82 25.82 -27.19 21.31
C GLU A 82 24.42 -26.82 20.77
N LEU A 83 23.40 -26.83 21.62
CA LEU A 83 21.99 -26.62 21.21
C LEU A 83 21.49 -25.22 21.52
N ASN A 84 21.74 -24.70 22.73
CA ASN A 84 21.16 -23.45 23.25
C ASN A 84 22.21 -22.65 24.03
N ASN A 85 21.90 -21.40 24.27
CA ASN A 85 22.63 -20.52 25.16
C ASN A 85 21.87 -20.41 26.49
N PHE A 86 22.57 -20.51 27.60
CA PHE A 86 21.97 -20.38 28.93
C PHE A 86 22.55 -19.19 29.66
N VAL A 87 21.69 -18.43 30.30
CA VAL A 87 22.10 -17.35 31.20
C VAL A 87 21.58 -17.65 32.59
N ASN A 88 22.47 -17.69 33.58
CA ASN A 88 22.06 -17.73 34.97
C ASN A 88 21.86 -16.30 35.46
N ILE A 89 20.65 -15.99 35.89
CA ILE A 89 20.25 -14.68 36.41
C ILE A 89 19.88 -14.85 37.90
N PHE A 90 20.65 -14.19 38.75
CA PHE A 90 20.47 -14.28 40.20
C PHE A 90 20.72 -12.92 40.83
N GLY A 91 20.06 -12.67 41.94
CA GLY A 91 20.17 -11.42 42.68
C GLY A 91 18.92 -11.11 43.48
N THR A 92 18.79 -9.85 43.87
CA THR A 92 17.64 -9.31 44.60
C THR A 92 17.12 -8.09 43.83
N ALA A 93 15.84 -8.05 43.53
CA ALA A 93 15.18 -6.91 42.85
C ALA A 93 13.67 -6.95 42.99
N VAL A 94 13.02 -5.85 42.75
CA VAL A 94 11.57 -5.74 42.54
C VAL A 94 11.22 -6.03 41.08
N LYS A 95 12.00 -5.51 40.16
CA LYS A 95 11.74 -5.64 38.72
C LYS A 95 12.95 -6.17 37.98
N ILE A 96 12.71 -7.15 37.14
CA ILE A 96 13.73 -7.66 36.21
C ILE A 96 13.25 -7.42 34.80
N LYS A 97 14.15 -6.87 33.96
CA LYS A 97 13.92 -6.71 32.54
C LYS A 97 15.04 -7.35 31.74
N ILE A 98 14.67 -8.24 30.84
CA ILE A 98 15.62 -8.92 29.95
C ILE A 98 15.25 -8.54 28.52
N LYS A 99 16.24 -8.17 27.73
CA LYS A 99 16.09 -7.85 26.30
C LYS A 99 17.10 -8.64 25.49
N TYR A 100 16.68 -9.12 24.33
CA TYR A 100 17.58 -9.74 23.35
C TYR A 100 16.93 -9.78 21.97
N ASN A 101 17.75 -10.00 20.93
CA ASN A 101 17.34 -10.18 19.56
C ASN A 101 17.64 -11.61 19.10
N SER A 102 16.80 -12.20 18.25
CA SER A 102 17.01 -13.49 17.61
C SER A 102 16.30 -13.59 16.28
N GLU A 103 16.89 -14.28 15.32
CA GLU A 103 16.31 -14.58 14.00
C GLU A 103 15.52 -15.91 14.01
N SER A 104 15.74 -16.77 15.02
CA SER A 104 15.19 -18.15 15.10
C SER A 104 13.68 -18.21 15.21
N TYR A 105 13.02 -17.13 15.64
CA TYR A 105 11.56 -17.13 15.85
C TYR A 105 10.75 -17.03 14.56
N ILE A 106 11.35 -16.59 13.45
CA ILE A 106 10.65 -16.33 12.18
C ILE A 106 11.23 -17.18 11.07
N GLU A 107 10.43 -18.12 10.57
CA GLU A 107 10.71 -18.84 9.35
C GLU A 107 10.04 -18.16 8.17
N LYS A 108 10.81 -17.85 7.12
CA LYS A 108 10.34 -17.21 5.90
C LYS A 108 10.25 -18.18 4.75
N SER A 109 9.07 -18.28 4.16
CA SER A 109 8.80 -19.06 2.97
C SER A 109 7.89 -18.22 2.03
N SER A 110 6.84 -18.80 1.48
CA SER A 110 5.78 -18.05 0.79
C SER A 110 5.00 -17.13 1.75
N LYS A 111 5.06 -17.42 3.04
CA LYS A 111 4.47 -16.71 4.18
C LYS A 111 5.51 -16.61 5.28
N ASN A 112 5.23 -15.79 6.29
CA ASN A 112 6.04 -15.72 7.49
C ASN A 112 5.38 -16.55 8.59
N TYR A 113 6.17 -17.43 9.20
CA TYR A 113 5.77 -18.29 10.29
C TYR A 113 6.51 -17.87 11.54
N PHE A 114 5.81 -17.37 12.52
CA PHE A 114 6.37 -17.12 13.84
C PHE A 114 6.07 -18.30 14.72
N THR A 115 7.09 -18.81 15.39
CA THR A 115 6.98 -19.90 16.36
C THR A 115 7.81 -19.57 17.59
N ALA A 116 7.22 -19.63 18.76
CA ALA A 116 7.90 -19.42 20.02
C ALA A 116 7.37 -20.37 21.09
N GLU A 117 8.24 -20.77 21.98
CA GLU A 117 7.91 -21.43 23.22
C GLU A 117 8.28 -20.50 24.36
N VAL A 118 7.28 -20.02 25.09
CA VAL A 118 7.47 -19.17 26.27
C VAL A 118 7.53 -20.06 27.49
N ILE A 119 8.64 -20.03 28.20
CA ILE A 119 8.83 -20.76 29.43
C ILE A 119 8.86 -19.73 30.57
N PRO A 120 7.76 -19.56 31.33
CA PRO A 120 7.74 -18.64 32.46
C PRO A 120 8.78 -19.05 33.51
N LEU A 121 9.52 -18.07 34.01
CA LEU A 121 10.58 -18.32 34.99
C LEU A 121 10.06 -18.34 36.43
N ILE A 122 8.82 -17.91 36.63
CA ILE A 122 8.18 -17.75 37.94
C ILE A 122 6.69 -18.06 37.82
N ASP A 123 6.07 -18.40 38.96
CA ASP A 123 4.62 -18.51 39.10
C ASP A 123 3.98 -17.11 39.20
N GLY A 124 2.80 -16.93 38.63
CA GLY A 124 2.06 -15.66 38.71
C GLY A 124 1.14 -15.38 37.53
N ASN A 125 0.91 -14.11 37.22
CA ASN A 125 0.13 -13.72 36.07
C ASN A 125 1.03 -13.74 34.83
N LEU A 126 0.60 -14.41 33.77
CA LEU A 126 1.27 -14.44 32.48
C LEU A 126 0.59 -13.47 31.49
N GLU A 127 1.36 -12.60 30.89
CA GLU A 127 0.94 -11.81 29.72
C GLU A 127 1.96 -11.97 28.61
N ILE A 128 1.52 -12.44 27.43
CA ILE A 128 2.35 -12.55 26.24
C ILE A 128 1.77 -11.65 25.17
N ASN A 129 2.61 -10.77 24.64
CA ASN A 129 2.24 -9.84 23.59
C ASN A 129 3.12 -10.08 22.34
N ILE A 130 2.48 -10.33 21.21
CA ILE A 130 3.17 -10.43 19.93
C ILE A 130 2.76 -9.25 19.06
N ILE A 131 3.73 -8.42 18.74
CA ILE A 131 3.59 -7.20 17.94
C ILE A 131 4.04 -7.51 16.53
N LEU A 132 3.09 -7.63 15.59
CA LEU A 132 3.39 -7.85 14.19
C LEU A 132 4.04 -6.61 13.56
N PRO A 133 4.86 -6.79 12.51
CA PRO A 133 5.44 -5.66 11.78
C PRO A 133 4.38 -4.74 11.17
N GLU A 134 4.75 -3.49 10.90
CA GLU A 134 3.86 -2.54 10.21
C GLU A 134 3.43 -3.07 8.84
N GLY A 135 2.12 -3.04 8.57
CA GLY A 135 1.53 -3.57 7.33
C GLY A 135 1.41 -5.09 7.27
N ALA A 136 1.80 -5.80 8.32
CA ALA A 136 1.56 -7.25 8.41
C ALA A 136 0.08 -7.53 8.71
N VAL A 137 -0.44 -8.58 8.08
CA VAL A 137 -1.80 -9.07 8.26
C VAL A 137 -1.77 -10.58 8.47
N LEU A 138 -2.72 -11.11 9.23
CA LEU A 138 -2.87 -12.55 9.38
C LEU A 138 -3.14 -13.21 8.02
N ASP A 139 -2.57 -14.38 7.80
CA ASP A 139 -2.79 -15.14 6.55
C ASP A 139 -4.26 -15.48 6.34
N LYS A 140 -4.97 -15.81 7.42
CA LYS A 140 -6.42 -15.99 7.41
C LYS A 140 -7.07 -15.09 8.44
N PRO A 141 -8.26 -14.54 8.13
CA PRO A 141 -8.94 -13.63 9.03
C PRO A 141 -9.27 -14.30 10.37
N TYR A 142 -9.22 -13.52 11.44
CA TYR A 142 -9.68 -13.93 12.76
C TYR A 142 -11.20 -13.76 12.84
N THR A 143 -11.88 -14.81 13.27
CA THR A 143 -13.35 -14.85 13.43
C THR A 143 -13.70 -15.27 14.86
N ASP A 144 -14.98 -15.24 15.23
CA ASP A 144 -15.44 -15.71 16.55
C ASP A 144 -15.05 -17.17 16.85
N LYS A 145 -14.85 -17.98 15.81
CA LYS A 145 -14.34 -19.35 15.92
C LYS A 145 -12.82 -19.44 15.99
N GLY A 146 -12.11 -18.30 16.02
CA GLY A 146 -10.67 -18.20 15.94
C GLY A 146 -10.14 -18.10 14.49
N SER A 147 -8.86 -18.31 14.32
CA SER A 147 -8.19 -18.36 13.02
C SER A 147 -7.17 -19.50 13.03
N SER A 148 -7.03 -20.21 11.91
CA SER A 148 -5.94 -21.18 11.75
C SER A 148 -4.56 -20.53 11.57
N SER A 149 -4.50 -19.19 11.56
CA SER A 149 -3.25 -18.44 11.52
C SER A 149 -2.68 -18.10 12.89
N ILE A 150 -3.39 -18.41 13.97
CA ILE A 150 -2.96 -18.14 15.36
C ILE A 150 -3.29 -19.36 16.23
N TYR A 151 -2.31 -19.84 16.97
CA TYR A 151 -2.48 -20.88 17.95
C TYR A 151 -1.58 -20.61 19.18
N PRO A 152 -2.08 -20.81 20.39
CA PRO A 152 -3.48 -21.05 20.78
C PRO A 152 -4.35 -19.81 20.53
N LYS A 153 -5.67 -19.93 20.75
CA LYS A 153 -6.59 -18.80 20.62
C LYS A 153 -6.20 -17.68 21.60
N PRO A 154 -5.95 -16.43 21.11
CA PRO A 154 -5.60 -15.31 21.99
C PRO A 154 -6.79 -14.79 22.78
N ASN A 155 -6.51 -14.09 23.88
CA ASN A 155 -7.52 -13.40 24.68
C ASN A 155 -8.04 -12.15 23.96
N SER A 156 -7.14 -11.38 23.32
CA SER A 156 -7.52 -10.20 22.53
C SER A 156 -6.61 -9.97 21.34
N LEU A 157 -7.15 -9.24 20.35
CA LEU A 157 -6.42 -8.67 19.23
C LEU A 157 -6.61 -7.15 19.32
N GLU A 158 -5.51 -6.43 19.37
CA GLU A 158 -5.49 -4.98 19.49
C GLU A 158 -4.69 -4.34 18.36
N THR A 159 -4.74 -3.03 18.24
CA THR A 159 -3.91 -2.29 17.31
C THR A 159 -3.52 -0.94 17.91
N ASN A 160 -2.29 -0.52 17.66
CA ASN A 160 -1.81 0.82 17.99
C ASN A 160 -1.92 1.79 16.79
N GLY A 161 -2.67 1.42 15.74
CA GLY A 161 -2.82 2.17 14.49
C GLY A 161 -1.76 1.84 13.42
N LYS A 162 -0.66 1.17 13.78
CA LYS A 162 0.39 0.72 12.86
C LYS A 162 0.58 -0.78 12.87
N ASN A 163 0.59 -1.36 14.07
CA ASN A 163 0.88 -2.75 14.30
C ASN A 163 -0.34 -3.47 14.86
N MET A 164 -0.52 -4.71 14.49
CA MET A 164 -1.43 -5.63 15.16
C MET A 164 -0.73 -6.21 16.37
N ILE A 165 -1.40 -6.22 17.52
CA ILE A 165 -0.93 -6.75 18.79
C ILE A 165 -1.82 -7.93 19.18
N ILE A 166 -1.22 -9.10 19.38
CA ILE A 166 -1.91 -10.33 19.74
C ILE A 166 -1.56 -10.61 21.20
N ILE A 167 -2.57 -10.77 22.03
CA ILE A 167 -2.41 -10.82 23.49
C ILE A 167 -2.96 -12.11 24.04
N TRP A 168 -2.13 -12.81 24.83
CA TRP A 168 -2.54 -13.93 25.69
C TRP A 168 -2.35 -13.54 27.14
N LYS A 169 -3.31 -13.92 27.97
CA LYS A 169 -3.28 -13.77 29.42
C LYS A 169 -3.68 -15.08 30.04
N ASP A 170 -2.84 -15.59 30.95
CA ASP A 170 -3.03 -16.86 31.63
C ASP A 170 -2.36 -16.81 33.00
N GLU A 171 -2.42 -17.91 33.74
CA GLU A 171 -1.61 -18.10 34.92
C GLU A 171 -0.29 -18.75 34.56
N ALA A 172 0.81 -18.09 34.88
CA ALA A 172 2.15 -18.64 34.71
C ALA A 172 2.41 -19.70 35.77
N LYS A 173 2.86 -20.87 35.33
CA LYS A 173 3.51 -21.85 36.16
C LYS A 173 4.97 -21.93 35.77
N SER A 174 5.85 -21.82 36.74
CA SER A 174 7.29 -21.87 36.52
C SER A 174 7.68 -23.12 35.73
N TYR A 175 8.41 -22.91 34.66
CA TYR A 175 8.89 -23.93 33.70
C TYR A 175 7.79 -24.73 32.98
N ASP A 176 6.53 -24.27 32.94
CA ASP A 176 5.47 -24.85 32.12
C ASP A 176 5.46 -24.16 30.77
N PRO A 177 5.78 -24.84 29.66
CA PRO A 177 5.96 -24.22 28.37
C PRO A 177 4.63 -23.81 27.70
N PHE A 178 4.55 -22.59 27.18
CA PHE A 178 3.42 -22.06 26.44
C PHE A 178 3.83 -21.89 24.96
N SER A 179 3.36 -22.78 24.09
CA SER A 179 3.72 -22.78 22.66
C SER A 179 2.83 -21.84 21.86
N LEU A 180 3.45 -21.03 21.02
CA LEU A 180 2.81 -20.02 20.17
C LEU A 180 3.13 -20.26 18.71
N PHE A 181 2.12 -20.07 17.86
CA PHE A 181 2.27 -20.15 16.42
C PHE A 181 1.43 -19.10 15.74
N ILE A 182 2.03 -18.32 14.80
CA ILE A 182 1.35 -17.29 14.01
C ILE A 182 1.79 -17.37 12.57
N VAL A 183 0.83 -17.30 11.64
CA VAL A 183 1.09 -17.16 10.21
C VAL A 183 0.62 -15.79 9.76
N TYR A 184 1.53 -15.00 9.23
CA TYR A 184 1.23 -13.67 8.76
C TYR A 184 1.90 -13.37 7.41
N ASN A 185 1.35 -12.40 6.70
CA ASN A 185 1.87 -11.89 5.44
C ASN A 185 1.90 -10.37 5.50
N TYR A 186 2.76 -9.77 4.68
CA TYR A 186 2.65 -8.34 4.43
C TYR A 186 1.51 -8.07 3.46
N SER A 187 0.65 -7.11 3.77
CA SER A 187 -0.30 -6.59 2.81
C SER A 187 0.48 -5.97 1.65
N ARG A 188 0.62 -6.72 0.57
CA ARG A 188 1.22 -6.20 -0.65
C ARG A 188 0.27 -5.17 -1.23
N PHE A 189 0.55 -3.90 -0.95
CA PHE A 189 -0.09 -2.83 -1.69
C PHE A 189 0.22 -3.08 -3.16
N ASN A 190 -0.80 -3.39 -3.94
CA ASN A 190 -0.61 -3.82 -5.32
C ASN A 190 -0.26 -2.59 -6.16
N TYR A 191 1.02 -2.16 -6.14
CA TYR A 191 1.55 -1.02 -6.90
C TYR A 191 1.20 -1.11 -8.39
N TYR A 192 0.93 -2.32 -8.91
CA TYR A 192 0.47 -2.53 -10.27
C TYR A 192 -0.87 -1.84 -10.53
N ILE A 193 -1.78 -1.81 -9.55
CA ILE A 193 -3.06 -1.09 -9.66
C ILE A 193 -2.81 0.41 -9.79
N LEU A 194 -1.91 0.98 -9.00
CA LEU A 194 -1.53 2.39 -9.07
C LEU A 194 -0.89 2.74 -10.42
N ILE A 195 0.04 1.90 -10.89
CA ILE A 195 0.71 2.07 -12.19
C ILE A 195 -0.31 1.99 -13.33
N MET A 196 -1.21 1.01 -13.31
CA MET A 196 -2.30 0.88 -14.30
C MET A 196 -3.22 2.08 -14.30
N LEU A 197 -3.55 2.64 -13.14
CA LEU A 197 -4.36 3.87 -13.03
C LEU A 197 -3.66 5.07 -13.68
N ILE A 198 -2.36 5.25 -13.42
CA ILE A 198 -1.56 6.33 -14.01
C ILE A 198 -1.49 6.17 -15.54
N LEU A 199 -1.23 4.95 -16.03
CA LEU A 199 -1.22 4.66 -17.47
C LEU A 199 -2.58 4.95 -18.12
N PHE A 200 -3.67 4.57 -17.47
CA PHE A 200 -5.03 4.83 -17.94
C PHE A 200 -5.32 6.33 -18.07
N ILE A 201 -4.94 7.13 -17.08
CA ILE A 201 -5.05 8.59 -17.12
C ILE A 201 -4.21 9.18 -18.25
N ALA A 202 -2.97 8.69 -18.44
CA ALA A 202 -2.10 9.14 -19.52
C ALA A 202 -2.69 8.84 -20.91
N VAL A 203 -3.29 7.67 -21.11
CA VAL A 203 -3.97 7.31 -22.38
C VAL A 203 -5.16 8.24 -22.63
N ILE A 204 -6.00 8.50 -21.62
CA ILE A 204 -7.11 9.44 -21.73
C ILE A 204 -6.60 10.84 -22.13
N TYR A 205 -5.56 11.33 -21.46
CA TYR A 205 -4.95 12.62 -21.78
C TYR A 205 -4.46 12.70 -23.25
N LEU A 206 -3.81 11.65 -23.74
CA LEU A 206 -3.36 11.57 -25.14
C LEU A 206 -4.54 11.61 -26.13
N ILE A 207 -5.61 10.87 -25.84
CA ILE A 207 -6.85 10.86 -26.66
C ILE A 207 -7.44 12.28 -26.74
N PHE A 208 -7.58 12.96 -25.59
CA PHE A 208 -8.10 14.33 -25.55
C PHE A 208 -7.22 15.32 -26.33
N ASN A 209 -5.91 15.20 -26.19
CA ASN A 209 -4.96 16.09 -26.87
C ASN A 209 -4.95 15.89 -28.40
N THR A 210 -5.08 14.65 -28.86
CA THR A 210 -5.18 14.33 -30.27
C THR A 210 -6.51 14.82 -30.88
N ARG A 211 -7.62 14.75 -30.15
CA ARG A 211 -8.93 15.30 -30.55
C ARG A 211 -8.87 16.82 -30.67
N LYS A 212 -8.32 17.55 -29.72
CA LYS A 212 -8.13 19.01 -29.78
C LYS A 212 -7.26 19.45 -30.96
N LYS A 213 -6.21 18.68 -31.28
CA LYS A 213 -5.38 18.97 -32.47
C LYS A 213 -6.13 18.75 -33.79
N LYS A 214 -7.02 17.74 -33.88
CA LYS A 214 -7.85 17.50 -35.08
C LYS A 214 -8.89 18.61 -35.27
N GLU A 215 -9.55 19.06 -34.20
CA GLU A 215 -10.54 20.15 -34.26
C GLU A 215 -9.89 21.49 -34.67
N LYS A 216 -8.72 21.83 -34.14
CA LYS A 216 -7.98 23.02 -34.55
C LYS A 216 -7.60 22.97 -36.02
N LYS A 217 -7.15 21.81 -36.56
CA LYS A 217 -6.84 21.64 -38.00
C LYS A 217 -8.08 21.76 -38.89
N LEU A 218 -9.24 21.27 -38.43
CA LEU A 218 -10.52 21.39 -39.15
C LEU A 218 -11.05 22.85 -39.15
N LYS A 219 -10.97 23.57 -38.03
CA LYS A 219 -11.34 24.99 -37.94
C LYS A 219 -10.45 25.85 -38.84
N ASN A 220 -9.13 25.65 -38.84
CA ASN A 220 -8.21 26.39 -39.72
C ASN A 220 -8.42 26.11 -41.21
N LYS A 221 -8.84 24.88 -41.61
CA LYS A 221 -9.23 24.57 -42.98
C LYS A 221 -10.52 25.27 -43.42
N LYS A 222 -11.54 25.35 -42.50
CA LYS A 222 -12.78 26.09 -42.79
C LYS A 222 -12.53 27.59 -42.95
N ILE A 223 -11.77 28.21 -42.05
CA ILE A 223 -11.46 29.65 -42.10
C ILE A 223 -10.70 30.03 -43.39
N LYS A 224 -9.74 29.21 -43.85
CA LYS A 224 -9.05 29.44 -45.13
C LYS A 224 -9.97 29.32 -46.35
N LYS A 225 -10.98 28.45 -46.30
CA LYS A 225 -11.94 28.24 -47.39
C LYS A 225 -12.89 29.44 -47.53
N ASP A 226 -13.40 29.95 -46.43
CA ASP A 226 -14.34 31.07 -46.35
C ASP A 226 -13.65 32.42 -46.73
N SER A 227 -12.36 32.58 -46.46
CA SER A 227 -11.64 33.80 -46.78
C SER A 227 -11.42 33.99 -48.28
N ILE A 228 -11.24 32.92 -49.03
CA ILE A 228 -11.08 33.00 -50.53
C ILE A 228 -12.40 33.36 -51.19
N GLU A 229 -13.54 32.83 -50.73
CA GLU A 229 -14.85 33.12 -51.32
C GLU A 229 -15.36 34.55 -51.05
N LYS A 230 -14.91 35.18 -49.95
CA LYS A 230 -15.25 36.56 -49.60
C LYS A 230 -14.61 37.62 -50.52
N HIS A 231 -13.53 37.28 -51.20
CA HIS A 231 -12.77 38.22 -52.04
C HIS A 231 -13.01 38.00 -53.52
N LEU A 232 -13.99 37.15 -53.90
CA LEU A 232 -14.37 36.92 -55.30
C LEU A 232 -15.48 37.89 -55.70
N LYS A 233 -15.38 38.49 -56.93
CA LYS A 233 -16.49 39.21 -57.55
C LYS A 233 -17.64 38.25 -57.87
N ASP A 234 -18.85 38.71 -58.00
CA ASP A 234 -20.00 37.86 -58.19
C ASP A 234 -19.94 36.95 -59.41
N GLU A 235 -19.38 37.48 -60.53
CA GLU A 235 -19.10 36.70 -61.74
C GLU A 235 -18.06 35.59 -61.51
N GLU A 236 -17.02 35.86 -60.68
CA GLU A 236 -15.99 34.90 -60.33
C GLU A 236 -16.60 33.79 -59.39
N LYS A 237 -17.48 34.18 -58.46
CA LYS A 237 -18.21 33.23 -57.61
C LYS A 237 -19.04 32.26 -58.43
N LEU A 238 -19.71 32.79 -59.47
CA LEU A 238 -20.52 31.95 -60.37
C LEU A 238 -19.65 30.89 -61.05
N VAL A 239 -18.54 31.29 -61.67
CA VAL A 239 -17.61 30.36 -62.35
C VAL A 239 -17.05 29.31 -61.35
N VAL A 240 -16.61 29.72 -60.20
CA VAL A 240 -16.08 28.82 -59.18
C VAL A 240 -17.18 27.86 -58.66
N SER A 241 -18.43 28.33 -58.54
CA SER A 241 -19.57 27.50 -58.15
C SER A 241 -19.88 26.42 -59.19
N ILE A 242 -19.85 26.77 -60.47
CA ILE A 242 -20.07 25.83 -61.57
C ILE A 242 -18.93 24.78 -61.61
N LEU A 243 -17.69 25.21 -61.48
CA LEU A 243 -16.57 24.29 -61.40
C LEU A 243 -16.71 23.31 -60.23
N LYS A 244 -17.13 23.79 -59.06
CA LYS A 244 -17.41 22.92 -57.89
C LYS A 244 -18.50 21.89 -58.20
N LYS A 245 -19.60 22.30 -58.80
CA LYS A 245 -20.71 21.41 -59.23
C LYS A 245 -20.25 20.35 -60.24
N LYS A 246 -19.28 20.70 -61.11
CA LYS A 246 -18.71 19.82 -62.17
C LYS A 246 -17.49 19.03 -61.67
N LYS A 247 -17.39 18.75 -60.37
CA LYS A 247 -16.30 17.97 -59.71
C LYS A 247 -14.89 18.61 -59.83
N GLY A 248 -14.81 19.90 -60.09
CA GLY A 248 -13.59 20.68 -60.12
C GLY A 248 -13.02 20.93 -61.50
N GLU A 249 -13.60 20.42 -62.57
CA GLU A 249 -13.15 20.67 -63.98
C GLU A 249 -14.30 20.88 -64.95
N CYS A 250 -14.11 21.70 -65.88
CA CYS A 250 -15.07 21.97 -66.94
C CYS A 250 -14.40 22.57 -68.16
N THR A 251 -14.95 22.32 -69.38
CA THR A 251 -14.44 22.94 -70.54
C THR A 251 -14.86 24.43 -70.65
N GLN A 252 -14.03 25.29 -71.25
CA GLN A 252 -14.34 26.72 -71.43
C GLN A 252 -15.64 26.93 -72.16
N SER A 253 -15.94 26.11 -73.18
CA SER A 253 -17.21 26.17 -73.90
C SER A 253 -18.42 25.90 -73.03
N THR A 254 -18.34 24.89 -72.15
CA THR A 254 -19.41 24.58 -71.21
C THR A 254 -19.60 25.72 -70.19
N LEU A 255 -18.51 26.37 -69.74
CA LEU A 255 -18.60 27.55 -68.90
C LEU A 255 -19.32 28.70 -69.53
N VAL A 256 -19.01 29.01 -70.87
CA VAL A 256 -19.73 30.03 -71.63
C VAL A 256 -21.23 29.78 -71.63
N THR A 257 -21.66 28.53 -71.89
CA THR A 257 -23.07 28.16 -71.93
C THR A 257 -23.73 28.28 -70.53
N LEU A 258 -23.03 27.88 -69.50
CA LEU A 258 -23.60 27.86 -68.14
C LEU A 258 -23.57 29.21 -67.41
N THR A 259 -22.70 30.11 -67.78
CA THR A 259 -22.58 31.48 -67.24
C THR A 259 -23.33 32.52 -68.00
N ASN A 260 -23.78 32.20 -69.17
CA ASN A 260 -24.38 33.16 -70.15
C ASN A 260 -23.50 34.35 -70.45
N MET A 261 -22.17 34.24 -70.23
CA MET A 261 -21.21 35.28 -70.52
C MET A 261 -20.70 35.23 -71.99
N SER A 262 -20.30 36.38 -72.53
CA SER A 262 -19.60 36.38 -73.80
C SER A 262 -18.27 35.64 -73.71
N LYS A 263 -17.85 34.99 -74.76
CA LYS A 263 -16.58 34.25 -74.82
C LYS A 263 -15.37 35.13 -74.46
N ALA A 264 -15.40 36.39 -74.80
CA ALA A 264 -14.34 37.36 -74.50
C ALA A 264 -14.33 37.74 -73.02
N SER A 265 -15.53 38.00 -72.39
CA SER A 265 -15.65 38.33 -70.96
C SER A 265 -15.21 37.17 -70.09
N LEU A 266 -15.69 35.97 -70.42
CA LEU A 266 -15.28 34.76 -69.65
C LEU A 266 -13.78 34.51 -69.80
N SER A 267 -13.17 34.74 -70.99
CA SER A 267 -11.73 34.54 -71.20
C SER A 267 -10.89 35.45 -70.25
N ARG A 268 -11.29 36.73 -70.09
CA ARG A 268 -10.63 37.70 -69.23
C ARG A 268 -10.78 37.30 -67.77
N LEU A 269 -11.96 36.91 -67.37
CA LEU A 269 -12.27 36.49 -66.02
C LEU A 269 -11.49 35.21 -65.63
N LEU A 270 -11.38 34.24 -66.53
CA LEU A 270 -10.58 33.04 -66.30
C LEU A 270 -9.08 33.38 -66.26
N GLN A 271 -8.61 34.36 -66.95
CA GLN A 271 -7.21 34.83 -66.87
C GLN A 271 -6.92 35.48 -65.50
N GLU A 272 -7.86 36.30 -64.94
CA GLU A 272 -7.75 36.89 -63.64
C GLU A 272 -7.76 35.80 -62.54
N LEU A 273 -8.65 34.80 -62.63
CA LEU A 273 -8.70 33.68 -61.67
C LEU A 273 -7.43 32.82 -61.79
N GLU A 274 -6.84 32.64 -62.94
CA GLU A 274 -5.60 31.92 -63.15
C GLU A 274 -4.40 32.67 -62.56
N GLN A 275 -4.27 33.99 -62.80
CA GLN A 275 -3.25 34.83 -62.13
C GLN A 275 -3.33 34.82 -60.64
N ARG A 276 -4.54 34.78 -60.08
CA ARG A 276 -4.79 34.62 -58.60
C ARG A 276 -4.64 33.18 -58.11
N ASN A 277 -4.19 32.26 -58.99
CA ASN A 277 -3.91 30.87 -58.66
C ASN A 277 -5.12 30.09 -58.15
N ILE A 278 -6.35 30.48 -58.51
CA ILE A 278 -7.63 29.87 -58.14
C ILE A 278 -7.96 28.74 -59.11
N ILE A 279 -7.68 28.90 -60.37
CA ILE A 279 -7.87 27.88 -61.40
C ILE A 279 -6.58 27.61 -62.15
N ARG A 280 -6.58 26.56 -62.95
CA ARG A 280 -5.56 26.24 -63.97
C ARG A 280 -6.24 25.96 -65.30
N LYS A 281 -5.68 26.48 -66.36
CA LYS A 281 -6.14 26.23 -67.71
C LYS A 281 -5.22 25.21 -68.36
N GLU A 282 -5.79 24.15 -68.91
CA GLU A 282 -5.06 23.10 -69.60
C GLU A 282 -5.66 22.98 -71.05
N GLN A 283 -4.81 22.83 -72.03
CA GLN A 283 -5.25 22.54 -73.38
C GLN A 283 -5.32 21.02 -73.59
N LYS A 284 -6.50 20.49 -73.85
CA LYS A 284 -6.70 19.08 -74.16
C LYS A 284 -7.30 18.92 -75.56
N GLY A 285 -6.43 18.65 -76.51
CA GLY A 285 -6.80 18.70 -77.92
C GLY A 285 -7.29 20.09 -78.35
N ASN A 286 -8.40 20.19 -79.02
CA ASN A 286 -8.99 21.49 -79.52
C ASN A 286 -9.85 22.17 -78.38
N LYS A 287 -9.81 21.76 -77.18
CA LYS A 287 -10.64 22.32 -76.10
C LYS A 287 -9.78 22.79 -74.94
N ASN A 288 -10.11 23.96 -74.40
CA ASN A 288 -9.53 24.44 -73.14
C ASN A 288 -10.29 23.87 -71.92
N LEU A 289 -9.62 23.09 -71.06
CA LEU A 289 -10.12 22.58 -69.85
C LEU A 289 -9.74 23.52 -68.68
N ILE A 290 -10.71 23.91 -67.90
CA ILE A 290 -10.54 24.75 -66.69
C ILE A 290 -10.65 23.90 -65.49
N ILE A 291 -9.62 23.90 -64.64
CA ILE A 291 -9.51 23.07 -63.48
C ILE A 291 -9.40 23.96 -62.25
N LEU A 292 -10.28 23.75 -61.29
CA LEU A 292 -10.25 24.43 -60.00
C LEU A 292 -9.10 23.86 -59.18
N LYS A 293 -8.14 24.68 -58.74
CA LYS A 293 -7.04 24.25 -57.90
C LYS A 293 -7.56 23.92 -56.50
N ARG A 294 -7.46 22.66 -56.12
CA ARG A 294 -7.71 22.21 -54.73
C ARG A 294 -6.48 22.60 -53.89
N ARG A 295 -6.65 23.59 -53.03
CA ARG A 295 -5.67 23.84 -51.94
C ARG A 295 -6.09 23.13 -50.66
#